data_75fd73707fcfca9ab5b988fde587d5d6
#
_entry.id   75fd73707fcfca9ab5b988fde587d5d6
#
_cell.length_a   1.000
_cell.length_b   1.000
_cell.length_c   1.000
_cell.angle_alpha   90.00
_cell.angle_beta   90.00
_cell.angle_gamma   90.00
#
_symmetry.space_group_name_H-M   'P 1'
#
loop_
_entity.id
_entity.type
_entity.pdbx_description
1 polymer ?
#
loop_
_entity_poly.entity_id
_entity_poly.type
_entity_poly.pdbx_seq_one_letter_code
_entity_poly.pdbx_strand_id
1 'polypeptide(L)'
;VSTEPITSTVSAVTASNENAGPPLFVVLAGPTASGKSTLCERLVEDAALGFARVVTTTTRTPRPGEVDGVHYHFLSPAVFEEKQRAGEFLEWAWVHGDRRYGTLASSVIEPLERGQALVANVDVQGVASFREARARYPLLARSLVTVFIEIAPEQLQARIRGRGTDDEAEIARRVATAEREMTEAAKFEYRIKSGTRDEDYAALLAIIEEAKAKRTA
;
A
#
# COMPACT_ATOMS: atom_id res chain seq x y z
N VAL A 1 -45.63 19.97 31.92
CA VAL A 1 -44.67 20.09 30.80
C VAL A 1 -43.91 18.80 30.79
N SER A 2 -44.31 17.88 29.90
CA SER A 2 -43.70 16.55 29.74
C SER A 2 -42.53 16.68 28.75
N THR A 3 -41.37 16.31 29.18
CA THR A 3 -40.17 16.15 28.34
C THR A 3 -40.04 14.68 27.99
N GLU A 4 -40.31 14.32 26.74
CA GLU A 4 -39.98 13.00 26.20
C GLU A 4 -38.49 12.94 25.81
N PRO A 5 -37.80 11.80 26.01
CA PRO A 5 -36.42 11.62 25.55
C PRO A 5 -36.39 11.22 24.07
N ILE A 6 -35.61 11.95 23.29
CA ILE A 6 -35.33 11.61 21.88
C ILE A 6 -34.37 10.42 21.86
N THR A 7 -34.91 9.25 21.55
CA THR A 7 -34.14 8.03 21.32
C THR A 7 -33.58 8.08 19.89
N SER A 8 -32.31 8.46 19.74
CA SER A 8 -31.61 8.38 18.47
C SER A 8 -31.21 6.91 18.20
N THR A 9 -31.99 6.27 17.32
CA THR A 9 -31.67 4.92 16.83
C THR A 9 -30.61 5.04 15.75
N VAL A 10 -29.35 4.86 16.12
CA VAL A 10 -28.27 4.63 15.15
C VAL A 10 -28.35 3.16 14.75
N SER A 11 -29.06 2.85 13.69
CA SER A 11 -29.01 1.56 13.02
C SER A 11 -27.69 1.46 12.24
N ALA A 12 -26.72 0.81 12.82
CA ALA A 12 -25.54 0.33 12.09
C ALA A 12 -26.00 -0.84 11.21
N VAL A 13 -26.19 -0.58 9.92
CA VAL A 13 -26.41 -1.63 8.93
C VAL A 13 -25.04 -2.21 8.57
N THR A 14 -24.61 -3.22 9.32
CA THR A 14 -23.62 -4.20 8.86
C THR A 14 -24.40 -5.31 8.15
N ALA A 15 -24.76 -5.09 6.90
CA ALA A 15 -25.09 -6.18 6.00
C ALA A 15 -23.77 -6.82 5.54
N SER A 16 -23.30 -7.79 6.28
CA SER A 16 -22.27 -8.72 5.81
C SER A 16 -22.86 -9.50 4.63
N ASN A 17 -22.41 -9.16 3.45
CA ASN A 17 -22.74 -9.87 2.21
C ASN A 17 -21.96 -11.20 2.28
N GLU A 18 -22.56 -12.27 2.77
CA GLU A 18 -21.92 -13.58 2.98
C GLU A 18 -21.38 -14.22 1.70
N ASN A 19 -21.71 -13.66 0.54
CA ASN A 19 -21.22 -14.07 -0.79
C ASN A 19 -20.08 -13.18 -1.35
N ALA A 20 -19.66 -12.15 -0.67
CA ALA A 20 -18.51 -11.37 -1.10
C ALA A 20 -17.23 -12.05 -0.60
N GLY A 21 -16.31 -12.34 -1.52
CA GLY A 21 -14.97 -12.82 -1.14
C GLY A 21 -14.27 -11.85 -0.17
N PRO A 22 -13.11 -12.24 0.38
CA PRO A 22 -12.38 -11.39 1.34
C PRO A 22 -12.03 -10.04 0.70
N PRO A 23 -12.01 -8.93 1.47
CA PRO A 23 -11.61 -7.64 0.97
C PRO A 23 -10.18 -7.70 0.42
N LEU A 24 -9.89 -7.00 -0.65
CA LEU A 24 -8.56 -7.03 -1.25
C LEU A 24 -7.58 -6.09 -0.52
N PHE A 25 -6.35 -6.54 -0.37
CA PHE A 25 -5.21 -5.71 -0.03
C PHE A 25 -4.26 -5.67 -1.23
N VAL A 26 -4.35 -4.61 -2.03
CA VAL A 26 -3.54 -4.41 -3.24
C VAL A 26 -2.23 -3.72 -2.85
N VAL A 27 -1.11 -4.38 -3.10
CA VAL A 27 0.21 -3.84 -2.82
C VAL A 27 0.95 -3.60 -4.14
N LEU A 28 1.24 -2.33 -4.41
CA LEU A 28 1.95 -1.89 -5.60
C LEU A 28 3.45 -1.78 -5.29
N ALA A 29 4.28 -2.42 -6.09
CA ALA A 29 5.73 -2.28 -6.06
C ALA A 29 6.31 -2.02 -7.45
N GLY A 30 7.58 -1.69 -7.50
CA GLY A 30 8.30 -1.37 -8.74
C GLY A 30 9.23 -0.18 -8.55
N PRO A 31 10.01 0.18 -9.57
CA PRO A 31 11.02 1.22 -9.49
C PRO A 31 10.48 2.59 -9.10
N THR A 32 11.38 3.45 -8.62
CA THR A 32 11.06 4.87 -8.47
C THR A 32 10.55 5.44 -9.79
N ALA A 33 9.65 6.43 -9.75
CA ALA A 33 9.03 7.02 -10.94
C ALA A 33 8.20 6.08 -11.83
N SER A 34 7.92 4.84 -11.41
CA SER A 34 7.05 3.91 -12.17
C SER A 34 5.55 4.23 -12.10
N GLY A 35 5.12 5.18 -11.24
CA GLY A 35 3.71 5.60 -11.17
C GLY A 35 2.91 5.05 -9.99
N LYS A 36 3.52 4.26 -9.09
CA LYS A 36 2.84 3.64 -7.94
C LYS A 36 1.97 4.60 -7.12
N SER A 37 2.51 5.75 -6.73
CA SER A 37 1.79 6.72 -5.90
C SER A 37 0.54 7.24 -6.61
N THR A 38 0.66 7.58 -7.89
CA THR A 38 -0.46 8.04 -8.72
C THR A 38 -1.55 6.97 -8.84
N LEU A 39 -1.19 5.70 -9.01
CA LEU A 39 -2.15 4.60 -9.05
C LEU A 39 -2.84 4.39 -7.70
N CYS A 40 -2.09 4.46 -6.57
CA CYS A 40 -2.68 4.42 -5.24
C CYS A 40 -3.66 5.57 -5.01
N GLU A 41 -3.29 6.79 -5.38
CA GLU A 41 -4.13 8.00 -5.25
C GLU A 41 -5.43 7.84 -6.04
N ARG A 42 -5.35 7.49 -7.33
CA ARG A 42 -6.52 7.27 -8.18
C ARG A 42 -7.44 6.17 -7.64
N LEU A 43 -6.87 5.09 -7.10
CA LEU A 43 -7.65 3.98 -6.55
C LEU A 43 -8.42 4.39 -5.28
N VAL A 44 -7.82 5.25 -4.45
CA VAL A 44 -8.47 5.80 -3.23
C VAL A 44 -9.51 6.87 -3.58
N GLU A 45 -9.26 7.68 -4.61
CA GLU A 45 -10.18 8.70 -5.10
C GLU A 45 -11.43 8.11 -5.77
N ASP A 46 -11.34 6.89 -6.30
CA ASP A 46 -12.49 6.18 -6.87
C ASP A 46 -13.40 5.61 -5.78
N ALA A 47 -14.34 6.44 -5.33
CA ALA A 47 -15.28 6.08 -4.26
C ALA A 47 -16.11 4.82 -4.56
N ALA A 48 -16.34 4.48 -5.84
CA ALA A 48 -17.08 3.28 -6.22
C ALA A 48 -16.35 1.99 -5.88
N LEU A 49 -15.02 2.04 -5.80
CA LEU A 49 -14.18 0.89 -5.47
C LEU A 49 -13.95 0.72 -3.97
N GLY A 50 -14.10 1.80 -3.19
CA GLY A 50 -14.04 1.78 -1.74
C GLY A 50 -12.68 1.40 -1.14
N PHE A 51 -11.56 1.64 -1.86
CA PHE A 51 -10.23 1.40 -1.31
C PHE A 51 -9.81 2.49 -0.33
N ALA A 52 -9.18 2.08 0.77
CA ALA A 52 -8.47 2.98 1.67
C ALA A 52 -6.94 2.79 1.55
N ARG A 53 -6.20 3.87 1.72
CA ARG A 53 -4.73 3.79 1.78
C ARG A 53 -4.30 3.26 3.14
N VAL A 54 -3.36 2.34 3.17
CA VAL A 54 -2.72 1.91 4.42
C VAL A 54 -1.91 3.06 5.01
N VAL A 55 -2.20 3.43 6.25
CA VAL A 55 -1.40 4.40 7.01
C VAL A 55 -0.18 3.67 7.60
N THR A 56 0.99 3.97 7.07
CA THR A 56 2.26 3.39 7.51
C THR A 56 2.83 4.15 8.70
N THR A 57 3.85 3.60 9.34
CA THR A 57 4.48 4.13 10.56
C THR A 57 5.88 4.67 10.24
N THR A 58 6.31 5.74 10.92
CA THR A 58 7.66 6.27 10.78
C THR A 58 8.18 6.85 12.08
N THR A 59 9.52 6.82 12.26
CA THR A 59 10.21 7.54 13.36
C THR A 59 10.63 8.96 12.98
N ARG A 60 10.34 9.39 11.73
CA ARG A 60 10.57 10.76 11.28
C ARG A 60 9.58 11.71 11.97
N THR A 61 10.02 12.89 12.32
CA THR A 61 9.12 13.96 12.77
C THR A 61 8.17 14.38 11.63
N PRO A 62 6.90 14.73 11.97
CA PRO A 62 5.96 15.26 10.96
C PRO A 62 6.53 16.49 10.25
N ARG A 63 6.26 16.62 8.96
CA ARG A 63 6.49 17.86 8.19
C ARG A 63 5.31 18.80 8.35
N PRO A 64 5.46 20.11 8.05
CA PRO A 64 4.33 21.02 8.00
C PRO A 64 3.20 20.48 7.15
N GLY A 65 1.98 20.43 7.71
CA GLY A 65 0.78 19.89 7.05
C GLY A 65 0.57 18.37 7.17
N GLU A 66 1.53 17.62 7.70
CA GLU A 66 1.31 16.20 7.98
C GLU A 66 0.56 16.00 9.30
N VAL A 67 -0.40 15.08 9.29
CA VAL A 67 -1.27 14.75 10.44
C VAL A 67 -1.05 13.29 10.82
N ASP A 68 -0.85 13.06 12.13
CA ASP A 68 -0.72 11.70 12.67
C ASP A 68 -2.00 10.89 12.45
N GLY A 69 -1.85 9.61 12.11
CA GLY A 69 -2.97 8.71 11.79
C GLY A 69 -3.62 8.94 10.41
N VAL A 70 -3.19 9.98 9.67
CA VAL A 70 -3.67 10.28 8.32
C VAL A 70 -2.57 10.06 7.29
N HIS A 71 -1.42 10.71 7.46
CA HIS A 71 -0.29 10.59 6.55
C HIS A 71 0.64 9.45 6.97
N TYR A 72 0.93 9.39 8.26
CA TYR A 72 1.71 8.35 8.94
C TYR A 72 1.23 8.22 10.39
N HIS A 73 1.57 7.10 11.02
CA HIS A 73 1.67 7.01 12.48
C HIS A 73 3.10 7.43 12.86
N PHE A 74 3.23 8.60 13.47
CA PHE A 74 4.52 9.14 13.88
C PHE A 74 4.90 8.63 15.28
N LEU A 75 5.84 7.70 15.34
CA LEU A 75 6.29 7.09 16.58
C LEU A 75 7.65 7.61 17.01
N SER A 76 7.88 7.68 18.32
CA SER A 76 9.25 7.85 18.81
C SER A 76 10.10 6.62 18.46
N PRO A 77 11.44 6.77 18.33
CA PRO A 77 12.33 5.62 18.10
C PRO A 77 12.16 4.50 19.13
N ALA A 78 11.93 4.84 20.40
CA ALA A 78 11.74 3.89 21.49
C ALA A 78 10.45 3.07 21.33
N VAL A 79 9.31 3.74 21.01
CA VAL A 79 8.02 3.07 20.77
C VAL A 79 8.08 2.20 19.52
N PHE A 80 8.74 2.67 18.47
CA PHE A 80 8.92 1.85 17.26
C PHE A 80 9.70 0.57 17.58
N GLU A 81 10.79 0.67 18.34
CA GLU A 81 11.61 -0.47 18.74
C GLU A 81 10.87 -1.45 19.65
N GLU A 82 10.05 -0.96 20.56
CA GLU A 82 9.17 -1.79 21.38
C GLU A 82 8.22 -2.62 20.51
N LYS A 83 7.51 -1.97 19.58
CA LYS A 83 6.61 -2.65 18.63
C LYS A 83 7.35 -3.62 17.71
N GLN A 84 8.56 -3.28 17.29
CA GLN A 84 9.42 -4.16 16.51
C GLN A 84 9.78 -5.43 17.30
N ARG A 85 10.20 -5.30 18.57
CA ARG A 85 10.51 -6.44 19.45
C ARG A 85 9.27 -7.29 19.75
N ALA A 86 8.10 -6.66 19.85
CA ALA A 86 6.82 -7.35 20.02
C ALA A 86 6.34 -8.06 18.73
N GLY A 87 7.02 -7.86 17.59
CA GLY A 87 6.65 -8.46 16.30
C GLY A 87 5.35 -7.91 15.72
N GLU A 88 4.99 -6.68 16.05
CA GLU A 88 3.75 -6.03 15.59
C GLU A 88 3.82 -5.53 14.13
N PHE A 89 5.00 -5.48 13.52
CA PHE A 89 5.15 -5.07 12.14
C PHE A 89 4.96 -6.23 11.15
N LEU A 90 4.27 -5.96 10.05
CA LEU A 90 4.24 -6.81 8.87
C LEU A 90 5.54 -6.67 8.06
N GLU A 91 6.05 -5.44 7.98
CA GLU A 91 7.34 -5.09 7.39
C GLU A 91 7.88 -3.83 8.07
N TRP A 92 9.18 -3.65 8.06
CA TRP A 92 9.84 -2.40 8.44
C TRP A 92 11.24 -2.35 7.83
N ALA A 93 11.76 -1.12 7.64
CA ALA A 93 13.08 -0.88 7.08
C ALA A 93 13.71 0.41 7.64
N TRP A 94 15.05 0.45 7.59
CA TRP A 94 15.79 1.70 7.72
C TRP A 94 15.76 2.45 6.39
N VAL A 95 15.44 3.73 6.43
CA VAL A 95 15.39 4.60 5.27
C VAL A 95 16.19 5.87 5.57
N HIS A 96 17.14 6.20 4.68
CA HIS A 96 18.00 7.40 4.81
C HIS A 96 18.70 7.52 6.17
N GLY A 97 19.38 6.46 6.60
CA GLY A 97 20.33 6.43 7.72
C GLY A 97 19.70 6.20 9.09
N ASP A 98 18.91 7.12 9.62
CA ASP A 98 18.41 7.09 10.99
C ASP A 98 16.89 6.96 11.16
N ARG A 99 16.16 6.89 10.05
CA ARG A 99 14.68 6.85 10.04
C ARG A 99 14.19 5.45 9.77
N ARG A 100 13.25 5.02 10.56
CA ARG A 100 12.55 3.76 10.36
C ARG A 100 11.17 4.02 9.78
N TYR A 101 10.77 3.16 8.86
CA TYR A 101 9.42 3.10 8.31
C TYR A 101 8.93 1.66 8.42
N GLY A 102 7.63 1.48 8.54
CA GLY A 102 7.05 0.15 8.60
C GLY A 102 5.54 0.17 8.57
N THR A 103 4.97 -1.00 8.36
CA THR A 103 3.53 -1.22 8.35
C THR A 103 3.16 -2.09 9.54
N LEU A 104 2.38 -1.55 10.47
CA LEU A 104 1.85 -2.32 11.58
C LEU A 104 0.82 -3.34 11.10
N ALA A 105 0.79 -4.51 11.70
CA ALA A 105 -0.21 -5.52 11.40
C ALA A 105 -1.64 -4.99 11.65
N SER A 106 -1.84 -4.22 12.72
CA SER A 106 -3.13 -3.60 13.04
C SER A 106 -3.61 -2.63 11.94
N SER A 107 -2.70 -1.89 11.28
CA SER A 107 -3.05 -0.98 10.18
C SER A 107 -3.56 -1.69 8.92
N VAL A 108 -3.41 -3.00 8.84
CA VAL A 108 -3.87 -3.81 7.70
C VAL A 108 -4.96 -4.80 8.14
N ILE A 109 -4.72 -5.56 9.20
CA ILE A 109 -5.63 -6.65 9.59
C ILE A 109 -6.97 -6.14 10.07
N GLU A 110 -6.99 -5.13 10.97
CA GLU A 110 -8.23 -4.60 11.50
C GLU A 110 -9.15 -3.97 10.44
N PRO A 111 -8.65 -3.15 9.47
CA PRO A 111 -9.49 -2.70 8.37
C PRO A 111 -10.01 -3.84 7.48
N LEU A 112 -9.18 -4.85 7.18
CA LEU A 112 -9.62 -6.02 6.41
C LEU A 112 -10.71 -6.80 7.16
N GLU A 113 -10.61 -6.98 8.48
CA GLU A 113 -11.65 -7.61 9.30
C GLU A 113 -12.98 -6.86 9.26
N ARG A 114 -12.93 -5.52 9.09
CA ARG A 114 -14.11 -4.68 8.89
C ARG A 114 -14.63 -4.67 7.46
N GLY A 115 -14.06 -5.49 6.56
CA GLY A 115 -14.47 -5.54 5.15
C GLY A 115 -13.88 -4.42 4.28
N GLN A 116 -12.92 -3.64 4.78
CA GLN A 116 -12.32 -2.53 4.07
C GLN A 116 -11.26 -3.02 3.09
N ALA A 117 -11.42 -2.72 1.80
CA ALA A 117 -10.38 -2.92 0.80
C ALA A 117 -9.22 -1.92 0.99
N LEU A 118 -7.99 -2.38 0.83
CA LEU A 118 -6.79 -1.60 1.11
C LEU A 118 -5.85 -1.51 -0.08
N VAL A 119 -5.14 -0.40 -0.18
CA VAL A 119 -4.02 -0.22 -1.11
C VAL A 119 -2.80 0.34 -0.38
N ALA A 120 -1.60 -0.17 -0.75
CA ALA A 120 -0.32 0.36 -0.32
C ALA A 120 0.69 0.38 -1.46
N ASN A 121 1.67 1.26 -1.39
CA ASN A 121 2.88 1.18 -2.20
C ASN A 121 4.08 0.97 -1.28
N VAL A 122 4.84 -0.07 -1.54
CA VAL A 122 6.05 -0.42 -0.79
C VAL A 122 7.16 -0.82 -1.77
N ASP A 123 8.37 -0.97 -1.28
CA ASP A 123 9.44 -1.53 -2.08
C ASP A 123 9.31 -3.07 -2.20
N VAL A 124 10.17 -3.68 -3.00
CA VAL A 124 10.15 -5.14 -3.25
C VAL A 124 10.44 -5.96 -2.00
N GLN A 125 11.22 -5.42 -1.04
CA GLN A 125 11.52 -6.08 0.22
C GLN A 125 10.31 -6.07 1.15
N GLY A 126 9.59 -4.96 1.23
CA GLY A 126 8.34 -4.86 1.98
C GLY A 126 7.29 -5.85 1.47
N VAL A 127 7.18 -6.05 0.14
CA VAL A 127 6.29 -7.08 -0.41
C VAL A 127 6.73 -8.49 -0.03
N ALA A 128 8.03 -8.78 0.02
CA ALA A 128 8.53 -10.07 0.49
C ALA A 128 8.10 -10.33 1.95
N SER A 129 8.25 -9.32 2.82
CA SER A 129 7.81 -9.41 4.22
C SER A 129 6.29 -9.62 4.37
N PHE A 130 5.46 -8.95 3.54
CA PHE A 130 4.01 -9.23 3.53
C PHE A 130 3.70 -10.67 3.11
N ARG A 131 4.44 -11.24 2.16
CA ARG A 131 4.26 -12.65 1.78
C ARG A 131 4.61 -13.60 2.92
N GLU A 132 5.69 -13.34 3.65
CA GLU A 132 6.09 -14.12 4.82
C GLU A 132 5.03 -14.01 5.93
N ALA A 133 4.48 -12.81 6.17
CA ALA A 133 3.44 -12.57 7.15
C ALA A 133 2.14 -13.33 6.88
N ARG A 134 1.89 -13.80 5.65
CA ARG A 134 0.73 -14.67 5.32
C ARG A 134 0.63 -15.91 6.22
N ALA A 135 1.77 -16.46 6.65
CA ALA A 135 1.78 -17.62 7.54
C ALA A 135 1.19 -17.30 8.92
N ARG A 136 1.29 -16.06 9.38
CA ARG A 136 0.81 -15.60 10.69
C ARG A 136 -0.63 -15.06 10.64
N TYR A 137 -1.07 -14.55 9.47
CA TYR A 137 -2.35 -13.88 9.29
C TYR A 137 -3.14 -14.50 8.14
N PRO A 138 -4.05 -15.46 8.41
CA PRO A 138 -4.85 -16.14 7.37
C PRO A 138 -5.69 -15.17 6.51
N LEU A 139 -6.19 -14.07 7.11
CA LEU A 139 -6.93 -13.06 6.36
C LEU A 139 -6.02 -12.35 5.36
N LEU A 140 -4.79 -11.98 5.76
CA LEU A 140 -3.80 -11.41 4.85
C LEU A 140 -3.48 -12.38 3.70
N ALA A 141 -3.38 -13.68 3.98
CA ALA A 141 -3.11 -14.68 2.96
C ALA A 141 -4.19 -14.72 1.86
N ARG A 142 -5.45 -14.49 2.23
CA ARG A 142 -6.58 -14.47 1.29
C ARG A 142 -6.79 -13.11 0.61
N SER A 143 -6.37 -12.02 1.26
CA SER A 143 -6.61 -10.64 0.81
C SER A 143 -5.48 -10.06 -0.05
N LEU A 144 -4.23 -10.48 0.17
CA LEU A 144 -3.05 -9.88 -0.44
C LEU A 144 -2.98 -10.14 -1.95
N VAL A 145 -2.91 -9.06 -2.71
CA VAL A 145 -2.69 -9.02 -4.17
C VAL A 145 -1.42 -8.22 -4.41
N THR A 146 -0.42 -8.81 -5.03
CA THR A 146 0.86 -8.13 -5.29
C THR A 146 0.98 -7.79 -6.77
N VAL A 147 1.18 -6.50 -7.06
CA VAL A 147 1.28 -5.97 -8.42
C VAL A 147 2.62 -5.26 -8.59
N PHE A 148 3.39 -5.67 -9.58
CA PHE A 148 4.63 -5.01 -9.95
C PHE A 148 4.44 -4.11 -11.16
N ILE A 149 4.92 -2.86 -11.10
CA ILE A 149 4.87 -1.92 -12.22
C ILE A 149 6.24 -1.94 -12.90
N GLU A 150 6.27 -2.59 -14.07
CA GLU A 150 7.44 -2.66 -14.95
C GLU A 150 7.55 -1.36 -15.75
N ILE A 151 8.73 -0.79 -15.83
CA ILE A 151 9.00 0.40 -16.64
C ILE A 151 10.23 0.17 -17.50
N ALA A 152 10.16 0.54 -18.78
CA ALA A 152 11.30 0.44 -19.67
C ALA A 152 12.45 1.38 -19.22
N PRO A 153 13.72 0.98 -19.32
CA PRO A 153 14.86 1.76 -18.84
C PRO A 153 14.89 3.20 -19.41
N GLU A 154 14.53 3.36 -20.67
CA GLU A 154 14.51 4.66 -21.35
C GLU A 154 13.43 5.59 -20.77
N GLN A 155 12.25 5.03 -20.50
CA GLN A 155 11.14 5.75 -19.86
C GLN A 155 11.48 6.12 -18.42
N LEU A 156 12.14 5.23 -17.69
CA LEU A 156 12.57 5.44 -16.32
C LEU A 156 13.52 6.64 -16.23
N GLN A 157 14.58 6.66 -17.06
CA GLN A 157 15.53 7.77 -17.09
C GLN A 157 14.85 9.10 -17.44
N ALA A 158 13.96 9.09 -18.44
CA ALA A 158 13.22 10.28 -18.83
C ALA A 158 12.34 10.80 -17.69
N ARG A 159 11.64 9.91 -16.96
CA ARG A 159 10.78 10.29 -15.83
C ARG A 159 11.57 10.79 -14.61
N ILE A 160 12.74 10.21 -14.33
CA ILE A 160 13.61 10.68 -13.25
C ILE A 160 14.15 12.07 -13.56
N ARG A 161 14.69 12.28 -14.78
CA ARG A 161 15.17 13.60 -15.22
C ARG A 161 14.09 14.66 -15.25
N GLY A 162 12.89 14.30 -15.67
CA GLY A 162 11.74 15.21 -15.73
C GLY A 162 11.27 15.75 -14.37
N ARG A 163 11.70 15.16 -13.24
CA ARG A 163 11.44 15.71 -11.91
C ARG A 163 12.33 16.88 -11.53
N GLY A 164 13.50 17.03 -12.18
CA GLY A 164 14.40 18.15 -12.01
C GLY A 164 15.05 18.31 -10.63
N THR A 165 14.96 17.30 -9.78
CA THR A 165 15.45 17.35 -8.38
C THR A 165 16.74 16.60 -8.15
N ASP A 166 17.21 15.82 -9.12
CA ASP A 166 18.31 14.89 -8.97
C ASP A 166 19.48 15.26 -9.89
N ASP A 167 20.70 15.13 -9.41
CA ASP A 167 21.90 15.22 -10.21
C ASP A 167 22.16 13.92 -10.99
N GLU A 168 23.11 13.94 -11.95
CA GLU A 168 23.40 12.76 -12.79
C GLU A 168 23.90 11.57 -11.98
N ALA A 169 24.59 11.76 -10.85
CA ALA A 169 25.05 10.69 -9.99
C ALA A 169 23.87 10.02 -9.25
N GLU A 170 22.90 10.83 -8.81
CA GLU A 170 21.67 10.32 -8.20
C GLU A 170 20.80 9.59 -9.22
N ILE A 171 20.69 10.12 -10.44
CA ILE A 171 19.97 9.47 -11.55
C ILE A 171 20.58 8.09 -11.81
N ALA A 172 21.91 7.99 -11.94
CA ALA A 172 22.60 6.73 -12.18
C ALA A 172 22.34 5.71 -11.04
N ARG A 173 22.39 6.15 -9.78
CA ARG A 173 22.07 5.29 -8.62
C ARG A 173 20.65 4.77 -8.65
N ARG A 174 19.68 5.62 -9.01
CA ARG A 174 18.25 5.24 -9.10
C ARG A 174 17.99 4.28 -10.23
N VAL A 175 18.66 4.46 -11.37
CA VAL A 175 18.59 3.52 -12.50
C VAL A 175 19.15 2.16 -12.10
N ALA A 176 20.34 2.11 -11.51
CA ALA A 176 20.94 0.86 -11.05
C ALA A 176 20.07 0.15 -9.96
N THR A 177 19.40 0.90 -9.11
CA THR A 177 18.44 0.35 -8.14
C THR A 177 17.23 -0.22 -8.85
N ALA A 178 16.68 0.51 -9.82
CA ALA A 178 15.53 0.07 -10.60
C ALA A 178 15.80 -1.22 -11.38
N GLU A 179 16.97 -1.35 -11.99
CA GLU A 179 17.39 -2.60 -12.69
C GLU A 179 17.36 -3.80 -11.74
N ARG A 180 17.84 -3.64 -10.51
CA ARG A 180 17.78 -4.70 -9.48
C ARG A 180 16.35 -5.00 -9.06
N GLU A 181 15.50 -3.97 -8.86
CA GLU A 181 14.10 -4.18 -8.52
C GLU A 181 13.33 -4.89 -9.64
N MET A 182 13.66 -4.61 -10.91
CA MET A 182 13.06 -5.28 -12.07
C MET A 182 13.31 -6.80 -12.09
N THR A 183 14.42 -7.29 -11.52
CA THR A 183 14.67 -8.74 -11.42
C THR A 183 13.67 -9.43 -10.48
N GLU A 184 13.02 -8.69 -9.58
CA GLU A 184 12.02 -9.20 -8.64
C GLU A 184 10.62 -9.32 -9.24
N ALA A 185 10.38 -8.74 -10.42
CA ALA A 185 9.06 -8.67 -11.06
C ALA A 185 8.38 -10.05 -11.22
N ALA A 186 9.16 -11.09 -11.52
CA ALA A 186 8.65 -12.46 -11.68
C ALA A 186 8.07 -13.08 -10.40
N LYS A 187 8.37 -12.51 -9.24
CA LYS A 187 7.85 -12.97 -7.95
C LYS A 187 6.46 -12.41 -7.63
N PHE A 188 5.95 -11.47 -8.41
CA PHE A 188 4.66 -10.83 -8.19
C PHE A 188 3.52 -11.59 -8.86
N GLU A 189 2.34 -11.55 -8.24
CA GLU A 189 1.13 -12.21 -8.74
C GLU A 189 0.68 -11.60 -10.06
N TYR A 190 0.81 -10.27 -10.18
CA TYR A 190 0.48 -9.52 -11.38
C TYR A 190 1.57 -8.53 -11.76
N ARG A 191 1.61 -8.17 -13.05
CA ARG A 191 2.56 -7.18 -13.59
C ARG A 191 1.84 -6.22 -14.53
N ILE A 192 2.13 -4.94 -14.41
CA ILE A 192 1.67 -3.88 -15.30
C ILE A 192 2.90 -3.35 -16.05
N LYS A 193 2.89 -3.44 -17.37
CA LYS A 193 3.87 -2.73 -18.20
C LYS A 193 3.46 -1.28 -18.30
N SER A 194 4.23 -0.38 -17.68
CA SER A 194 3.87 1.04 -17.58
C SER A 194 3.80 1.71 -18.94
N GLY A 195 2.66 2.28 -19.24
CA GLY A 195 2.34 3.10 -20.40
C GLY A 195 1.97 4.53 -19.97
N THR A 196 0.82 4.99 -20.44
CA THR A 196 0.17 6.21 -19.98
C THR A 196 -0.49 5.98 -18.62
N ARG A 197 -0.83 7.08 -17.93
CA ARG A 197 -1.52 7.01 -16.63
C ARG A 197 -2.87 6.29 -16.70
N ASP A 198 -3.58 6.44 -17.81
CA ASP A 198 -4.90 5.85 -18.00
C ASP A 198 -4.81 4.37 -18.36
N GLU A 199 -3.83 3.98 -19.17
CA GLU A 199 -3.55 2.58 -19.48
C GLU A 199 -3.12 1.81 -18.23
N ASP A 200 -2.23 2.38 -17.42
CA ASP A 200 -1.77 1.78 -16.15
C ASP A 200 -2.94 1.60 -15.18
N TYR A 201 -3.85 2.59 -15.09
CA TYR A 201 -5.02 2.51 -14.23
C TYR A 201 -6.03 1.49 -14.73
N ALA A 202 -6.31 1.45 -16.03
CA ALA A 202 -7.19 0.44 -16.62
C ALA A 202 -6.66 -0.99 -16.39
N ALA A 203 -5.35 -1.19 -16.54
CA ALA A 203 -4.70 -2.46 -16.23
C ALA A 203 -4.84 -2.84 -14.75
N LEU A 204 -4.69 -1.88 -13.83
CA LEU A 204 -4.90 -2.12 -12.41
C LEU A 204 -6.33 -2.52 -12.09
N LEU A 205 -7.33 -1.86 -12.69
CA LEU A 205 -8.74 -2.21 -12.52
C LEU A 205 -9.04 -3.63 -13.01
N ALA A 206 -8.50 -4.02 -14.17
CA ALA A 206 -8.65 -5.37 -14.68
C ALA A 206 -8.05 -6.43 -13.73
N ILE A 207 -6.88 -6.15 -13.15
CA ILE A 207 -6.25 -7.00 -12.13
C ILE A 207 -7.14 -7.13 -10.89
N ILE A 208 -7.74 -6.03 -10.42
CA ILE A 208 -8.62 -6.03 -9.25
C ILE A 208 -9.84 -6.90 -9.50
N GLU A 209 -10.49 -6.78 -10.65
CA GLU A 209 -11.65 -7.61 -11.01
C GLU A 209 -11.29 -9.09 -11.12
N GLU A 210 -10.17 -9.42 -11.75
CA GLU A 210 -9.67 -10.79 -11.81
C GLU A 210 -9.36 -11.35 -10.42
N ALA A 211 -8.71 -10.54 -9.58
CA ALA A 211 -8.37 -10.93 -8.21
C ALA A 211 -9.62 -11.15 -7.35
N LYS A 212 -10.67 -10.36 -7.50
CA LYS A 212 -11.97 -10.58 -6.85
C LYS A 212 -12.58 -11.91 -7.30
N ALA A 213 -12.66 -12.15 -8.62
CA ALA A 213 -13.22 -13.36 -9.17
C ALA A 213 -12.53 -14.63 -8.67
N LYS A 214 -11.20 -14.64 -8.62
CA LYS A 214 -10.40 -15.78 -8.10
C LYS A 214 -10.61 -16.06 -6.60
N ARG A 215 -11.04 -15.08 -5.81
CA ARG A 215 -11.22 -15.22 -4.36
C ARG A 215 -12.67 -15.50 -3.96
N THR A 216 -13.57 -15.42 -4.90
CA THR A 216 -15.00 -15.75 -4.73
C THR A 216 -15.31 -17.18 -5.21
N ALA A 217 -14.42 -17.77 -6.02
CA ALA A 217 -14.53 -19.15 -6.52
C ALA A 217 -13.97 -20.17 -5.51
#